data_6c9ce96bbfeb1d01cc4c684388c0c350
#
_entry.id   6c9ce96bbfeb1d01cc4c684388c0c350
#
_cell.length_a   1.000
_cell.length_b   1.000
_cell.length_c   1.000
_cell.angle_alpha   90.00
_cell.angle_beta   90.00
_cell.angle_gamma   90.00
#
_symmetry.space_group_name_H-M   'P 1'
#
loop_
_entity.id
_entity.type
_entity.pdbx_description
1 polymer ?
#
loop_
_entity_poly.entity_id
_entity_poly.type
_entity_poly.pdbx_seq_one_letter_code
_entity_poly.pdbx_strand_id
1 'polypeptide(L)'
;MKRSELYGLVWKTPLRHLGPQLGLSDVGLSKLCRRYNIPVPPVGFWTRHAAGKPSLPTPLPPAEMDSVIPLPDKDTTADRSEDATRLQQVRQTFSRAKHGIAVSPIEIPTSLDNCHPLVAKTARFFQSMEREEQKRARDRERAAAQGRPFFGGITGHHMSMGRYITDEGCLRITATTANIDWILRFHEALLRGLIAGGCQIVASSKGSRNTVEIRRAGGSICLNFAEQAEKIIKSPRKGVLYEPAEYRALDAYKLKLERDWSAIARQWTGTREQMEKRLPEITQALIAFPEAEAVRSKLVAEEAAMRAKAQQEADLARRIAAAAEEARAERREARASQLPRALAVGEALGDYHRVLDMLSRLEVIAGDRSEDEALHTWIALVR
;
A
#
# COMPACT_ATOMS: atom_id res chain seq x y z
N MET A 1 -16.11 19.86 -6.86
CA MET A 1 -15.67 21.17 -7.40
C MET A 1 -15.61 21.08 -8.91
N LYS A 2 -16.06 22.08 -9.65
CA LYS A 2 -15.96 22.11 -11.12
C LYS A 2 -14.53 22.38 -11.60
N ARG A 3 -14.20 21.90 -12.80
CA ARG A 3 -12.88 22.07 -13.42
C ARG A 3 -12.51 23.56 -13.61
N SER A 4 -13.48 24.38 -14.02
CA SER A 4 -13.33 25.84 -14.17
C SER A 4 -13.07 26.54 -12.86
N GLU A 5 -13.74 26.12 -11.78
CA GLU A 5 -13.53 26.66 -10.43
C GLU A 5 -12.12 26.38 -9.92
N LEU A 6 -11.65 25.11 -10.07
CA LEU A 6 -10.30 24.74 -9.67
C LEU A 6 -9.24 25.50 -10.45
N TYR A 7 -9.42 25.71 -11.77
CA TYR A 7 -8.55 26.53 -12.58
C TYR A 7 -8.45 27.96 -12.01
N GLY A 8 -9.57 28.60 -11.70
CA GLY A 8 -9.58 29.94 -11.11
C GLY A 8 -8.81 30.04 -9.79
N LEU A 9 -8.93 29.01 -8.93
CA LEU A 9 -8.23 28.95 -7.64
C LEU A 9 -6.72 28.75 -7.80
N VAL A 10 -6.29 27.89 -8.72
CA VAL A 10 -4.88 27.59 -8.99
C VAL A 10 -4.11 28.81 -9.53
N TRP A 11 -4.78 29.70 -10.25
CA TRP A 11 -4.18 30.95 -10.75
C TRP A 11 -4.31 32.14 -9.78
N LYS A 12 -5.09 31.99 -8.71
CA LYS A 12 -5.21 33.00 -7.64
C LYS A 12 -4.33 32.69 -6.42
N THR A 13 -4.06 31.41 -6.16
CA THR A 13 -3.38 30.99 -4.92
C THR A 13 -2.28 29.97 -5.25
N PRO A 14 -1.05 30.13 -4.73
CA PRO A 14 0.02 29.13 -4.89
C PRO A 14 -0.41 27.74 -4.45
N LEU A 15 -0.05 26.70 -5.21
CA LEU A 15 -0.43 25.31 -4.94
C LEU A 15 -0.07 24.86 -3.53
N ARG A 16 1.05 25.35 -2.97
CA ARG A 16 1.48 25.05 -1.58
C ARG A 16 0.49 25.53 -0.51
N HIS A 17 -0.27 26.58 -0.82
CA HIS A 17 -1.29 27.10 0.09
C HIS A 17 -2.69 26.59 -0.25
N LEU A 18 -2.98 26.37 -1.53
CA LEU A 18 -4.27 25.87 -2.00
C LEU A 18 -4.44 24.37 -1.69
N GLY A 19 -3.36 23.58 -1.82
CA GLY A 19 -3.40 22.13 -1.56
C GLY A 19 -4.01 21.80 -0.20
N PRO A 20 -3.46 22.32 0.92
CA PRO A 20 -4.03 22.10 2.27
C PRO A 20 -5.48 22.51 2.41
N GLN A 21 -5.92 23.59 1.76
CA GLN A 21 -7.32 24.06 1.79
C GLN A 21 -8.28 23.05 1.11
N LEU A 22 -7.77 22.31 0.13
CA LEU A 22 -8.51 21.29 -0.62
C LEU A 22 -8.23 19.86 -0.12
N GLY A 23 -7.58 19.69 1.04
CA GLY A 23 -7.26 18.39 1.60
C GLY A 23 -6.15 17.64 0.84
N LEU A 24 -5.34 18.30 0.03
CA LEU A 24 -4.29 17.72 -0.81
C LEU A 24 -2.91 18.28 -0.47
N SER A 25 -1.84 17.53 -0.79
CA SER A 25 -0.50 18.10 -0.86
C SER A 25 -0.36 18.94 -2.14
N ASP A 26 0.63 19.83 -2.19
CA ASP A 26 1.00 20.59 -3.39
C ASP A 26 1.28 19.70 -4.60
N VAL A 27 2.01 18.59 -4.38
CA VAL A 27 2.29 17.56 -5.40
C VAL A 27 1.02 16.81 -5.80
N GLY A 28 0.15 16.49 -4.82
CA GLY A 28 -1.14 15.84 -5.07
C GLY A 28 -2.06 16.72 -5.92
N LEU A 29 -2.15 18.00 -5.57
CA LEU A 29 -2.93 18.98 -6.33
C LEU A 29 -2.37 19.18 -7.75
N SER A 30 -1.04 19.23 -7.90
CA SER A 30 -0.39 19.33 -9.23
C SER A 30 -0.71 18.12 -10.09
N LYS A 31 -0.68 16.88 -9.54
CA LYS A 31 -1.07 15.66 -10.27
C LYS A 31 -2.55 15.68 -10.65
N LEU A 32 -3.42 16.16 -9.76
CA LEU A 32 -4.85 16.30 -10.01
C LEU A 32 -5.09 17.26 -11.17
N CYS A 33 -4.48 18.46 -11.15
CA CYS A 33 -4.57 19.43 -12.22
C CYS A 33 -4.12 18.84 -13.58
N ARG A 34 -3.01 18.10 -13.59
CA ARG A 34 -2.53 17.42 -14.79
C ARG A 34 -3.52 16.37 -15.33
N ARG A 35 -4.14 15.56 -14.43
CA ARG A 35 -5.14 14.54 -14.80
C ARG A 35 -6.36 15.16 -15.50
N TYR A 36 -6.78 16.36 -15.08
CA TYR A 36 -7.95 17.04 -15.62
C TYR A 36 -7.59 18.14 -16.64
N ASN A 37 -6.37 18.13 -17.18
CA ASN A 37 -5.86 19.11 -18.14
C ASN A 37 -6.07 20.56 -17.70
N ILE A 38 -5.79 20.85 -16.42
CA ILE A 38 -5.83 22.19 -15.85
C ILE A 38 -4.40 22.73 -15.88
N PRO A 39 -4.13 23.81 -16.64
CA PRO A 39 -2.81 24.44 -16.66
C PRO A 39 -2.51 25.08 -15.29
N VAL A 40 -1.30 24.79 -14.78
CA VAL A 40 -0.80 25.37 -13.53
C VAL A 40 0.23 26.47 -13.81
N PRO A 41 0.37 27.46 -12.91
CA PRO A 41 1.38 28.50 -13.06
C PRO A 41 2.80 27.91 -13.17
N PRO A 42 3.63 28.37 -14.12
CA PRO A 42 5.00 27.88 -14.27
C PRO A 42 5.89 28.33 -13.12
N VAL A 43 7.02 27.65 -12.97
CA VAL A 43 8.03 27.99 -11.94
C VAL A 43 8.42 29.48 -12.08
N GLY A 44 8.46 30.20 -10.95
CA GLY A 44 8.77 31.63 -10.92
C GLY A 44 7.59 32.57 -11.24
N PHE A 45 6.39 32.05 -11.54
CA PHE A 45 5.20 32.88 -11.78
C PHE A 45 4.88 33.77 -10.58
N TRP A 46 4.81 33.21 -9.39
CA TRP A 46 4.47 33.94 -8.17
C TRP A 46 5.52 34.96 -7.76
N THR A 47 6.79 34.68 -8.02
CA THR A 47 7.90 35.63 -7.79
C THR A 47 7.78 36.84 -8.70
N ARG A 48 7.47 36.64 -9.98
CA ARG A 48 7.24 37.73 -10.95
C ARG A 48 5.98 38.51 -10.63
N HIS A 49 4.92 37.81 -10.25
CA HIS A 49 3.66 38.44 -9.84
C HIS A 49 3.85 39.34 -8.61
N ALA A 50 4.60 38.90 -7.59
CA ALA A 50 4.95 39.70 -6.41
C ALA A 50 5.85 40.90 -6.75
N ALA A 51 6.66 40.78 -7.81
CA ALA A 51 7.51 41.89 -8.31
C ALA A 51 6.79 42.85 -9.26
N GLY A 52 5.44 42.80 -9.34
CA GLY A 52 4.64 43.69 -10.18
C GLY A 52 4.74 43.41 -11.71
N LYS A 53 5.26 42.25 -12.10
CA LYS A 53 5.36 41.80 -13.50
C LYS A 53 4.39 40.63 -13.74
N PRO A 54 3.07 40.84 -13.82
CA PRO A 54 2.10 39.79 -14.01
C PRO A 54 2.26 39.12 -15.37
N SER A 55 2.23 37.79 -15.40
CA SER A 55 2.10 37.00 -16.62
C SER A 55 0.63 36.62 -16.79
N LEU A 56 0.13 36.58 -18.00
CA LEU A 56 -1.24 36.13 -18.27
C LEU A 56 -1.38 34.64 -17.95
N PRO A 57 -2.50 34.23 -17.33
CA PRO A 57 -2.80 32.82 -17.11
C PRO A 57 -2.88 32.07 -18.45
N THR A 58 -2.31 30.87 -18.49
CA THR A 58 -2.50 29.97 -19.64
C THR A 58 -3.98 29.60 -19.74
N PRO A 59 -4.66 29.83 -20.87
CA PRO A 59 -6.09 29.58 -20.99
C PRO A 59 -6.44 28.12 -20.72
N LEU A 60 -7.59 27.89 -20.12
CA LEU A 60 -8.10 26.56 -19.83
C LEU A 60 -8.47 25.88 -21.17
N PRO A 61 -7.89 24.72 -21.53
CA PRO A 61 -8.25 24.02 -22.76
C PRO A 61 -9.75 23.71 -22.81
N PRO A 62 -10.41 23.78 -23.98
CA PRO A 62 -11.82 23.43 -24.08
C PRO A 62 -12.03 21.96 -23.69
N ALA A 63 -13.13 21.69 -23.01
CA ALA A 63 -13.60 20.35 -22.70
C ALA A 63 -15.08 20.28 -23.04
N GLU A 64 -15.54 19.11 -23.51
CA GLU A 64 -16.94 18.90 -23.90
C GLU A 64 -17.94 19.18 -22.78
N MET A 65 -17.54 18.96 -21.51
CA MET A 65 -18.30 19.34 -20.32
C MET A 65 -17.36 19.83 -19.21
N ASP A 66 -17.84 20.77 -18.37
CA ASP A 66 -17.12 21.23 -17.17
C ASP A 66 -17.20 20.14 -16.10
N SER A 67 -16.25 19.20 -16.17
CA SER A 67 -16.24 17.97 -15.35
C SER A 67 -16.14 18.30 -13.87
N VAL A 68 -16.94 17.58 -13.06
CA VAL A 68 -16.86 17.64 -11.59
C VAL A 68 -15.66 16.83 -11.13
N ILE A 69 -14.73 17.50 -10.46
CA ILE A 69 -13.53 16.90 -9.89
C ILE A 69 -13.85 16.42 -8.48
N PRO A 70 -13.76 15.14 -8.16
CA PRO A 70 -13.88 14.64 -6.80
C PRO A 70 -12.68 15.12 -5.99
N LEU A 71 -12.93 15.91 -4.96
CA LEU A 71 -11.93 16.27 -3.96
C LEU A 71 -12.06 15.32 -2.77
N PRO A 72 -10.96 15.00 -2.09
CA PRO A 72 -11.05 14.27 -0.84
C PRO A 72 -11.86 15.08 0.18
N ASP A 73 -12.75 14.42 0.90
CA ASP A 73 -13.54 15.04 1.95
C ASP A 73 -12.65 15.67 3.02
N LYS A 74 -13.11 16.79 3.62
CA LYS A 74 -12.36 17.51 4.66
C LYS A 74 -12.07 16.67 5.91
N ASP A 75 -12.75 15.56 6.11
CA ASP A 75 -12.51 14.62 7.21
C ASP A 75 -11.12 13.93 7.14
N THR A 76 -10.47 13.94 5.97
CA THR A 76 -9.07 13.50 5.85
C THR A 76 -8.04 14.36 6.57
N THR A 77 -8.40 15.54 7.06
CA THR A 77 -7.50 16.39 7.87
C THR A 77 -7.38 15.91 9.31
N ALA A 78 -8.45 15.36 9.88
CA ALA A 78 -8.42 14.72 11.20
C ALA A 78 -7.53 13.45 11.16
N ASP A 79 -7.69 12.64 10.15
CA ASP A 79 -6.90 11.41 9.92
C ASP A 79 -5.38 11.75 9.78
N ARG A 80 -5.03 12.84 9.08
CA ARG A 80 -3.63 13.31 8.98
C ARG A 80 -3.05 13.83 10.29
N SER A 81 -3.84 14.44 11.16
CA SER A 81 -3.38 14.92 12.47
C SER A 81 -3.13 13.76 13.44
N GLU A 82 -3.96 12.73 13.38
CA GLU A 82 -3.77 11.49 14.14
C GLU A 82 -2.55 10.71 13.65
N ASP A 83 -2.37 10.58 12.35
CA ASP A 83 -1.16 9.99 11.75
C ASP A 83 0.11 10.73 12.16
N ALA A 84 0.08 12.06 12.21
CA ALA A 84 1.21 12.87 12.67
C ALA A 84 1.51 12.61 14.16
N THR A 85 0.50 12.48 15.00
CA THR A 85 0.64 12.18 16.43
C THR A 85 1.21 10.77 16.64
N ARG A 86 0.72 9.77 15.89
CA ARG A 86 1.24 8.39 15.92
C ARG A 86 2.72 8.33 15.48
N LEU A 87 3.05 8.99 14.38
CA LEU A 87 4.44 9.11 13.93
C LEU A 87 5.32 9.79 14.96
N GLN A 88 4.81 10.77 15.68
CA GLN A 88 5.53 11.43 16.76
C GLN A 88 5.79 10.49 17.94
N GLN A 89 4.82 9.66 18.33
CA GLN A 89 5.01 8.63 19.36
C GLN A 89 6.10 7.63 18.98
N VAL A 90 6.07 7.12 17.74
CA VAL A 90 7.10 6.20 17.24
C VAL A 90 8.50 6.85 17.25
N ARG A 91 8.60 8.12 16.82
CA ARG A 91 9.86 8.88 16.86
C ARG A 91 10.36 9.12 18.28
N GLN A 92 9.47 9.44 19.21
CA GLN A 92 9.83 9.64 20.62
C GLN A 92 10.30 8.34 21.26
N THR A 93 9.62 7.20 21.00
CA THR A 93 10.03 5.89 21.47
C THR A 93 11.41 5.53 20.94
N PHE A 94 11.63 5.71 19.63
CA PHE A 94 12.94 5.49 19.02
C PHE A 94 14.02 6.38 19.66
N SER A 95 13.76 7.66 19.82
CA SER A 95 14.71 8.60 20.43
C SER A 95 15.03 8.22 21.86
N ARG A 96 14.03 7.89 22.67
CA ARG A 96 14.21 7.44 24.07
C ARG A 96 15.02 6.15 24.12
N ALA A 97 14.64 5.15 23.33
CA ALA A 97 15.34 3.88 23.28
C ALA A 97 16.82 4.09 22.86
N LYS A 98 17.06 4.94 21.87
CA LYS A 98 18.41 5.25 21.39
C LYS A 98 19.27 5.92 22.48
N HIS A 99 18.75 6.90 23.21
CA HIS A 99 19.50 7.61 24.25
C HIS A 99 19.75 6.74 25.49
N GLY A 100 18.89 5.78 25.78
CA GLY A 100 19.06 4.84 26.91
C GLY A 100 20.08 3.73 26.68
N ILE A 101 20.64 3.61 25.47
CA ILE A 101 21.58 2.54 25.13
C ILE A 101 23.00 3.08 25.17
N ALA A 102 23.76 2.68 26.19
CA ALA A 102 25.21 2.84 26.21
C ALA A 102 25.84 1.77 25.30
N VAL A 103 26.40 2.16 24.18
CA VAL A 103 27.14 1.25 23.32
C VAL A 103 28.62 1.41 23.65
N SER A 104 29.22 0.35 24.17
CA SER A 104 30.67 0.28 24.36
C SER A 104 31.39 0.44 23.00
N PRO A 105 32.63 0.91 22.97
CA PRO A 105 33.42 0.93 21.74
C PRO A 105 33.37 -0.45 21.05
N ILE A 106 32.94 -0.47 19.82
CA ILE A 106 32.84 -1.69 19.04
C ILE A 106 34.05 -1.75 18.13
N GLU A 107 34.95 -2.67 18.43
CA GLU A 107 36.13 -2.92 17.61
C GLU A 107 35.83 -4.03 16.60
N ILE A 108 36.27 -3.85 15.36
CA ILE A 108 36.16 -4.86 14.34
C ILE A 108 37.27 -5.88 14.57
N PRO A 109 36.93 -7.18 14.75
CA PRO A 109 37.93 -8.19 15.04
C PRO A 109 38.91 -8.35 13.86
N THR A 110 40.16 -8.67 14.17
CA THR A 110 41.20 -8.91 13.15
C THR A 110 41.06 -10.29 12.51
N SER A 111 40.47 -11.26 13.22
CA SER A 111 40.19 -12.64 12.74
C SER A 111 38.74 -13.00 12.99
N LEU A 112 38.29 -14.09 12.34
CA LEU A 112 36.96 -14.69 12.52
C LEU A 112 36.98 -15.91 13.45
N ASP A 113 38.00 -16.03 14.29
CA ASP A 113 38.10 -17.12 15.26
C ASP A 113 36.97 -16.97 16.31
N ASN A 114 36.25 -18.04 16.59
CA ASN A 114 35.11 -18.05 17.50
C ASN A 114 34.01 -17.02 17.15
N CYS A 115 33.78 -16.80 15.88
CA CYS A 115 32.75 -15.89 15.42
C CYS A 115 31.34 -16.47 15.61
N HIS A 116 30.34 -15.59 15.54
CA HIS A 116 28.93 -15.96 15.63
C HIS A 116 28.56 -17.02 14.59
N PRO A 117 27.71 -18.04 14.90
CA PRO A 117 27.35 -19.13 14.00
C PRO A 117 26.86 -18.70 12.62
N LEU A 118 26.09 -17.58 12.54
CA LEU A 118 25.64 -17.02 11.28
C LEU A 118 26.79 -16.45 10.43
N VAL A 119 27.78 -15.85 11.05
CA VAL A 119 28.99 -15.36 10.35
C VAL A 119 29.78 -16.54 9.83
N ALA A 120 30.00 -17.56 10.67
CA ALA A 120 30.70 -18.78 10.28
C ALA A 120 30.01 -19.51 9.11
N LYS A 121 28.68 -19.60 9.14
CA LYS A 121 27.90 -20.21 8.05
C LYS A 121 28.00 -19.39 6.77
N THR A 122 27.95 -18.07 6.88
CA THR A 122 28.08 -17.16 5.73
C THR A 122 29.49 -17.22 5.13
N ALA A 123 30.52 -17.33 5.97
CA ALA A 123 31.89 -17.50 5.53
C ALA A 123 32.07 -18.79 4.69
N ARG A 124 31.51 -19.91 5.18
CA ARG A 124 31.53 -21.21 4.43
C ARG A 124 30.82 -21.10 3.08
N PHE A 125 29.71 -20.38 3.03
CA PHE A 125 28.99 -20.11 1.78
C PHE A 125 29.92 -19.41 0.77
N PHE A 126 30.55 -18.31 1.13
CA PHE A 126 31.45 -17.58 0.23
C PHE A 126 32.68 -18.39 -0.15
N GLN A 127 33.26 -19.17 0.77
CA GLN A 127 34.35 -20.10 0.45
C GLN A 127 33.93 -21.15 -0.56
N SER A 128 32.70 -21.68 -0.51
CA SER A 128 32.20 -22.61 -1.50
C SER A 128 32.03 -21.95 -2.87
N MET A 129 31.55 -20.71 -2.90
CA MET A 129 31.41 -19.94 -4.14
C MET A 129 32.77 -19.66 -4.78
N GLU A 130 33.76 -19.28 -4.00
CA GLU A 130 35.11 -19.07 -4.49
C GLU A 130 35.75 -20.33 -5.09
N ARG A 131 35.56 -21.45 -4.42
CA ARG A 131 36.03 -22.79 -4.98
C ARG A 131 35.34 -23.12 -6.28
N GLU A 132 34.05 -22.89 -6.38
CA GLU A 132 33.28 -23.09 -7.61
C GLU A 132 33.74 -22.14 -8.74
N GLU A 133 34.03 -20.88 -8.43
CA GLU A 133 34.59 -19.94 -9.40
C GLU A 133 35.95 -20.41 -9.93
N GLN A 134 36.86 -20.81 -9.05
CA GLN A 134 38.15 -21.34 -9.42
C GLN A 134 38.02 -22.58 -10.27
N LYS A 135 37.12 -23.51 -9.93
CA LYS A 135 36.83 -24.70 -10.76
C LYS A 135 36.35 -24.30 -12.14
N ARG A 136 35.36 -23.42 -12.24
CA ARG A 136 34.83 -22.93 -13.52
C ARG A 136 35.89 -22.23 -14.37
N ALA A 137 36.76 -21.44 -13.74
CA ALA A 137 37.86 -20.80 -14.45
C ALA A 137 38.81 -21.87 -15.10
N ARG A 138 39.21 -22.87 -14.32
CA ARG A 138 40.05 -23.97 -14.83
C ARG A 138 39.35 -24.77 -15.94
N ASP A 139 38.07 -25.06 -15.81
CA ASP A 139 37.31 -25.81 -16.81
C ASP A 139 37.15 -25.00 -18.10
N ARG A 140 37.01 -23.66 -17.99
CA ARG A 140 36.99 -22.75 -19.15
C ARG A 140 38.33 -22.71 -19.86
N GLU A 141 39.43 -22.64 -19.13
CA GLU A 141 40.76 -22.67 -19.70
C GLU A 141 41.03 -24.00 -20.43
N ARG A 142 40.65 -25.13 -19.84
CA ARG A 142 40.74 -26.47 -20.47
C ARG A 142 39.91 -26.56 -21.75
N ALA A 143 38.66 -26.05 -21.72
CA ALA A 143 37.79 -26.03 -22.89
C ALA A 143 38.39 -25.17 -24.01
N ALA A 144 38.92 -23.99 -23.65
CA ALA A 144 39.60 -23.12 -24.60
C ALA A 144 40.84 -23.75 -25.23
N ALA A 145 41.68 -24.44 -24.43
CA ALA A 145 42.87 -25.17 -24.90
C ALA A 145 42.48 -26.31 -25.85
N GLN A 146 41.29 -26.89 -25.73
CA GLN A 146 40.79 -27.99 -26.58
C GLN A 146 39.96 -27.48 -27.78
N GLY A 147 39.84 -26.16 -27.97
CA GLY A 147 39.00 -25.56 -29.02
C GLY A 147 37.50 -25.86 -28.88
N ARG A 148 37.05 -26.26 -27.69
CA ARG A 148 35.65 -26.59 -27.43
C ARG A 148 34.92 -25.42 -26.83
N PRO A 149 33.64 -25.17 -27.20
CA PRO A 149 32.84 -24.14 -26.54
C PRO A 149 32.59 -24.58 -25.09
N PHE A 150 32.79 -23.64 -24.16
CA PHE A 150 32.47 -23.86 -22.75
C PHE A 150 31.01 -23.49 -22.50
N PHE A 151 30.17 -24.48 -22.29
CA PHE A 151 28.79 -24.32 -21.84
C PHE A 151 28.75 -24.43 -20.31
N GLY A 152 29.31 -23.45 -19.62
CA GLY A 152 29.16 -23.35 -18.17
C GLY A 152 27.73 -23.09 -17.83
N GLY A 153 26.96 -24.11 -17.45
CA GLY A 153 25.58 -23.97 -17.03
C GLY A 153 25.47 -22.95 -15.89
N ILE A 154 24.56 -22.02 -16.03
CA ILE A 154 24.10 -21.15 -14.94
C ILE A 154 23.31 -22.07 -14.02
N THR A 155 23.97 -22.72 -13.08
CA THR A 155 23.31 -23.54 -12.07
C THR A 155 22.88 -22.63 -10.92
N GLY A 156 21.57 -22.48 -10.79
CA GLY A 156 20.98 -21.99 -9.56
C GLY A 156 21.02 -20.47 -9.32
N HIS A 157 20.46 -20.06 -8.24
CA HIS A 157 20.12 -18.72 -7.77
C HIS A 157 21.26 -17.67 -7.66
N HIS A 158 22.47 -17.97 -8.13
CA HIS A 158 23.64 -17.10 -8.04
C HIS A 158 23.78 -16.28 -9.32
N MET A 159 23.17 -15.14 -9.31
CA MET A 159 23.16 -14.22 -10.44
C MET A 159 24.55 -13.62 -10.63
N SER A 160 25.13 -13.88 -11.78
CA SER A 160 26.28 -13.23 -12.39
C SER A 160 27.65 -13.46 -11.72
N MET A 161 28.61 -13.74 -12.58
CA MET A 161 30.00 -14.03 -12.20
C MET A 161 30.60 -12.95 -11.32
N GLY A 162 31.01 -13.35 -10.12
CA GLY A 162 31.73 -12.50 -9.18
C GLY A 162 30.87 -11.72 -8.18
N ARG A 163 29.53 -11.77 -8.24
CA ARG A 163 28.67 -11.16 -7.23
C ARG A 163 27.62 -12.17 -6.75
N TYR A 164 27.59 -12.41 -5.45
CA TYR A 164 26.80 -13.45 -4.82
C TYR A 164 25.77 -12.88 -3.86
N ILE A 165 24.61 -13.52 -3.82
CA ILE A 165 23.57 -13.31 -2.81
C ILE A 165 23.59 -14.55 -1.92
N THR A 166 23.68 -14.37 -0.62
CA THR A 166 23.76 -15.46 0.33
C THR A 166 22.49 -16.29 0.41
N ASP A 167 22.65 -17.58 0.65
CA ASP A 167 21.60 -18.56 0.79
C ASP A 167 20.90 -18.53 2.14
N GLU A 168 19.91 -19.38 2.25
CA GLU A 168 19.09 -19.59 3.43
C GLU A 168 19.90 -19.90 4.68
N GLY A 169 19.55 -19.21 5.78
CA GLY A 169 20.17 -19.34 7.07
C GLY A 169 21.56 -18.73 7.17
N CYS A 170 22.02 -17.98 6.17
CA CYS A 170 23.19 -17.11 6.24
C CYS A 170 22.77 -15.67 6.57
N LEU A 171 23.72 -14.79 6.86
CA LEU A 171 23.50 -13.34 6.86
C LEU A 171 23.03 -12.92 5.46
N ARG A 172 22.09 -12.00 5.38
CA ARG A 172 21.61 -11.49 4.08
C ARG A 172 22.59 -10.47 3.50
N ILE A 173 23.52 -10.98 2.74
CA ILE A 173 24.61 -10.20 2.13
C ILE A 173 24.58 -10.39 0.62
N THR A 174 24.78 -9.27 -0.09
CA THR A 174 25.07 -9.29 -1.54
C THR A 174 26.43 -8.67 -1.74
N ALA A 175 27.41 -9.47 -2.11
CA ALA A 175 28.81 -9.02 -2.22
C ALA A 175 29.58 -9.80 -3.28
N THR A 176 30.74 -9.25 -3.64
CA THR A 176 31.80 -9.97 -4.36
C THR A 176 32.67 -10.74 -3.37
N THR A 177 33.51 -11.64 -3.87
CA THR A 177 34.49 -12.36 -3.01
C THR A 177 35.63 -11.47 -2.55
N ALA A 178 35.89 -10.34 -3.24
CA ALA A 178 37.07 -9.50 -2.99
C ALA A 178 37.09 -8.84 -1.59
N ASN A 179 35.93 -8.41 -1.08
CA ASN A 179 35.85 -7.69 0.20
C ASN A 179 35.16 -8.50 1.31
N ILE A 180 34.91 -9.80 1.06
CA ILE A 180 34.08 -10.61 1.96
C ILE A 180 34.70 -10.74 3.37
N ASP A 181 36.00 -10.82 3.50
CA ASP A 181 36.68 -10.93 4.80
C ASP A 181 36.33 -9.74 5.69
N TRP A 182 36.47 -8.52 5.17
CA TRP A 182 36.07 -7.33 5.90
C TRP A 182 34.58 -7.29 6.19
N ILE A 183 33.72 -7.63 5.22
CA ILE A 183 32.26 -7.65 5.40
C ILE A 183 31.87 -8.58 6.54
N LEU A 184 32.46 -9.76 6.62
CA LEU A 184 32.21 -10.73 7.68
C LEU A 184 32.68 -10.24 9.05
N ARG A 185 33.86 -9.64 9.13
CA ARG A 185 34.39 -9.04 10.39
C ARG A 185 33.54 -7.86 10.85
N PHE A 186 33.07 -7.02 9.92
CA PHE A 186 32.15 -5.95 10.21
C PHE A 186 30.82 -6.48 10.80
N HIS A 187 30.26 -7.55 10.20
CA HIS A 187 29.05 -8.18 10.72
C HIS A 187 29.28 -8.87 12.06
N GLU A 188 30.43 -9.46 12.29
CA GLU A 188 30.77 -10.04 13.60
C GLU A 188 30.76 -8.97 14.69
N ALA A 189 31.40 -7.84 14.45
CA ALA A 189 31.41 -6.71 15.37
C ALA A 189 29.98 -6.18 15.62
N LEU A 190 29.21 -6.04 14.55
CA LEU A 190 27.80 -5.61 14.62
C LEU A 190 26.94 -6.57 15.45
N LEU A 191 27.03 -7.88 15.19
CA LEU A 191 26.24 -8.89 15.90
C LEU A 191 26.62 -8.96 17.39
N ARG A 192 27.91 -8.87 17.72
CA ARG A 192 28.36 -8.79 19.13
C ARG A 192 27.75 -7.59 19.84
N GLY A 193 27.78 -6.42 19.20
CA GLY A 193 27.15 -5.21 19.75
C GLY A 193 25.64 -5.33 19.93
N LEU A 194 24.94 -5.95 18.99
CA LEU A 194 23.51 -6.19 19.07
C LEU A 194 23.13 -7.17 20.20
N ILE A 195 23.88 -8.26 20.34
CA ILE A 195 23.67 -9.26 21.39
C ILE A 195 23.96 -8.64 22.77
N ALA A 196 25.04 -7.87 22.90
CA ALA A 196 25.34 -7.12 24.11
C ALA A 196 24.24 -6.10 24.46
N GLY A 197 23.57 -5.53 23.44
CA GLY A 197 22.40 -4.67 23.60
C GLY A 197 21.09 -5.40 23.87
N GLY A 198 21.10 -6.72 24.11
CA GLY A 198 19.92 -7.52 24.43
C GLY A 198 19.04 -7.88 23.24
N CYS A 199 19.59 -7.82 22.02
CA CYS A 199 18.89 -8.25 20.82
C CYS A 199 19.04 -9.77 20.60
N GLN A 200 17.98 -10.41 20.12
CA GLN A 200 18.01 -11.75 19.58
C GLN A 200 18.15 -11.70 18.05
N ILE A 201 19.07 -12.49 17.52
CA ILE A 201 19.32 -12.58 16.09
C ILE A 201 18.74 -13.90 15.58
N VAL A 202 17.80 -13.82 14.66
CA VAL A 202 17.13 -14.99 14.09
C VAL A 202 17.29 -14.97 12.57
N ALA A 203 17.95 -16.00 12.04
CA ALA A 203 17.95 -16.24 10.60
C ALA A 203 16.76 -17.13 10.27
N SER A 204 15.90 -16.68 9.37
CA SER A 204 14.76 -17.45 8.90
C SER A 204 14.67 -17.35 7.38
N SER A 205 14.08 -18.39 6.78
CA SER A 205 13.66 -18.33 5.39
C SER A 205 12.15 -18.13 5.34
N LYS A 206 11.71 -17.13 4.60
CA LYS A 206 10.31 -16.98 4.19
C LYS A 206 10.24 -17.13 2.68
N GLY A 207 9.86 -18.31 2.21
CA GLY A 207 9.92 -18.65 0.79
C GLY A 207 11.36 -18.81 0.31
N SER A 208 11.70 -18.30 -0.87
CA SER A 208 13.05 -18.38 -1.45
C SER A 208 14.01 -17.26 -0.99
N ARG A 209 13.67 -16.51 0.06
CA ARG A 209 14.47 -15.36 0.50
C ARG A 209 15.03 -15.57 1.90
N ASN A 210 16.34 -15.41 2.02
CA ASN A 210 17.03 -15.37 3.30
C ASN A 210 16.73 -14.08 4.05
N THR A 211 16.38 -14.17 5.35
CA THR A 211 16.14 -13.04 6.25
C THR A 211 16.92 -13.17 7.53
N VAL A 212 17.50 -12.07 7.97
CA VAL A 212 18.06 -11.93 9.31
C VAL A 212 17.19 -10.93 10.07
N GLU A 213 16.49 -11.43 11.08
CA GLU A 213 15.65 -10.62 11.96
C GLU A 213 16.39 -10.29 13.24
N ILE A 214 16.36 -9.01 13.60
CA ILE A 214 16.80 -8.50 14.90
C ILE A 214 15.55 -8.29 15.74
N ARG A 215 15.42 -9.02 16.84
CA ARG A 215 14.26 -8.98 17.73
C ARG A 215 14.64 -8.40 19.08
N ARG A 216 13.83 -7.45 19.58
CA ARG A 216 13.96 -6.86 20.91
C ARG A 216 12.63 -6.22 21.33
N ALA A 217 12.30 -6.32 22.62
CA ALA A 217 11.12 -5.66 23.20
C ALA A 217 9.80 -5.90 22.44
N GLY A 218 9.61 -7.11 21.88
CA GLY A 218 8.40 -7.49 21.16
C GLY A 218 8.32 -6.99 19.71
N GLY A 219 9.34 -6.28 19.22
CA GLY A 219 9.43 -5.89 17.82
C GLY A 219 10.52 -6.65 17.07
N SER A 220 10.43 -6.64 15.75
CA SER A 220 11.43 -7.22 14.86
C SER A 220 11.69 -6.35 13.64
N ILE A 221 12.90 -6.42 13.14
CA ILE A 221 13.35 -5.73 11.92
C ILE A 221 14.30 -6.63 11.14
N CYS A 222 14.33 -6.48 9.83
CA CYS A 222 15.21 -7.25 8.95
C CYS A 222 16.43 -6.45 8.53
N LEU A 223 17.59 -7.10 8.52
CA LEU A 223 18.86 -6.53 8.11
C LEU A 223 19.24 -7.05 6.72
N ASN A 224 19.69 -6.15 5.86
CA ASN A 224 20.17 -6.45 4.52
C ASN A 224 21.43 -5.63 4.22
N PHE A 225 22.49 -6.29 3.80
CA PHE A 225 23.76 -5.65 3.45
C PHE A 225 24.10 -5.88 1.99
N ALA A 226 24.53 -4.85 1.30
CA ALA A 226 24.93 -4.94 -0.08
C ALA A 226 26.20 -4.14 -0.34
N GLU A 227 27.20 -4.79 -0.91
CA GLU A 227 28.31 -4.13 -1.55
C GLU A 227 27.88 -3.57 -2.90
N GLN A 228 28.30 -2.38 -3.25
CA GLN A 228 28.13 -1.84 -4.59
C GLN A 228 29.23 -2.34 -5.50
N ALA A 229 28.86 -2.78 -6.68
CA ALA A 229 29.80 -3.28 -7.67
C ALA A 229 29.45 -2.73 -9.03
N GLU A 230 30.48 -2.41 -9.79
CA GLU A 230 30.35 -1.99 -11.19
C GLU A 230 30.23 -3.22 -12.09
N LYS A 231 29.25 -3.21 -12.95
CA LYS A 231 29.05 -4.25 -13.94
C LYS A 231 29.93 -3.99 -15.17
N ILE A 232 30.90 -4.85 -15.40
CA ILE A 232 31.79 -4.79 -16.56
C ILE A 232 31.23 -5.71 -17.63
N ILE A 233 30.74 -5.13 -18.72
CA ILE A 233 30.27 -5.89 -19.89
C ILE A 233 31.47 -6.02 -20.83
N LYS A 234 31.98 -7.24 -20.98
CA LYS A 234 33.01 -7.55 -21.98
C LYS A 234 32.34 -7.85 -23.32
N SER A 235 32.92 -7.35 -24.41
CA SER A 235 32.48 -7.73 -25.75
C SER A 235 32.68 -9.25 -25.93
N PRO A 236 31.69 -9.97 -26.47
CA PRO A 236 31.82 -11.41 -26.65
C PRO A 236 33.03 -11.73 -27.54
N ARG A 237 33.86 -12.67 -27.11
CA ARG A 237 34.99 -13.15 -27.87
C ARG A 237 34.48 -13.84 -29.15
N LYS A 238 35.27 -13.81 -30.22
CA LYS A 238 34.90 -14.42 -31.50
C LYS A 238 34.55 -15.91 -31.28
N GLY A 239 33.31 -16.31 -31.57
CA GLY A 239 32.81 -17.67 -31.38
C GLY A 239 32.11 -17.96 -30.04
N VAL A 240 31.97 -16.97 -29.13
CA VAL A 240 31.23 -17.11 -27.85
C VAL A 240 29.92 -16.39 -27.97
N LEU A 241 28.80 -17.12 -27.91
CA LEU A 241 27.44 -16.58 -28.01
C LEU A 241 27.05 -15.70 -26.84
N TYR A 242 27.63 -15.89 -25.66
CA TYR A 242 27.34 -15.15 -24.46
C TYR A 242 28.55 -15.07 -23.52
N GLU A 243 28.99 -13.87 -23.21
CA GLU A 243 30.00 -13.65 -22.16
C GLU A 243 29.31 -13.09 -20.92
N PRO A 244 29.37 -13.79 -19.79
CA PRO A 244 28.74 -13.31 -18.57
C PRO A 244 29.40 -12.01 -18.09
N ALA A 245 28.60 -11.08 -17.60
CA ALA A 245 29.11 -9.84 -17.03
C ALA A 245 29.95 -10.11 -15.78
N GLU A 246 31.12 -9.51 -15.71
CA GLU A 246 31.96 -9.50 -14.50
C GLU A 246 31.54 -8.34 -13.61
N TYR A 247 31.74 -8.50 -12.30
CA TYR A 247 31.49 -7.45 -11.32
C TYR A 247 32.79 -7.07 -10.65
N ARG A 248 33.10 -5.78 -10.65
CA ARG A 248 34.21 -5.20 -9.91
C ARG A 248 33.67 -4.56 -8.64
N ALA A 249 34.20 -4.97 -7.49
CA ALA A 249 33.87 -4.35 -6.21
C ALA A 249 34.21 -2.87 -6.22
N LEU A 250 33.31 -2.06 -5.68
CA LEU A 250 33.54 -0.66 -5.36
C LEU A 250 33.67 -0.56 -3.84
N ASP A 251 34.51 0.37 -3.33
CA ASP A 251 34.55 0.65 -1.91
C ASP A 251 33.32 1.46 -1.50
N ALA A 252 32.16 0.87 -1.69
CA ALA A 252 30.88 1.47 -1.38
C ALA A 252 29.90 0.41 -0.89
N TYR A 253 29.36 0.62 0.29
CA TYR A 253 28.51 -0.35 0.99
C TYR A 253 27.19 0.27 1.35
N LYS A 254 26.17 -0.56 1.47
CA LYS A 254 24.81 -0.19 1.83
C LYS A 254 24.26 -1.18 2.84
N LEU A 255 23.98 -0.69 4.04
CA LEU A 255 23.25 -1.41 5.06
C LEU A 255 21.83 -0.90 5.08
N LYS A 256 20.86 -1.79 4.88
CA LYS A 256 19.44 -1.46 4.88
C LYS A 256 18.74 -2.13 6.06
N LEU A 257 17.87 -1.38 6.66
CA LEU A 257 16.94 -1.83 7.65
C LEU A 257 15.56 -1.90 7.00
N GLU A 258 15.00 -3.08 6.94
CA GLU A 258 13.72 -3.33 6.29
C GLU A 258 12.70 -3.75 7.37
N ARG A 259 11.49 -3.18 7.34
CA ARG A 259 10.39 -3.54 8.25
C ARG A 259 9.81 -4.88 7.84
N ASP A 260 9.17 -4.84 6.68
CA ASP A 260 8.73 -6.00 5.93
C ASP A 260 9.49 -6.02 4.62
N TRP A 261 9.33 -7.04 3.82
CA TRP A 261 10.04 -7.28 2.56
C TRP A 261 10.10 -6.10 1.57
N SER A 262 9.30 -5.04 1.77
CA SER A 262 9.12 -3.94 0.82
C SER A 262 9.44 -2.55 1.37
N ALA A 263 9.45 -2.34 2.69
CA ALA A 263 9.57 -1.02 3.28
C ALA A 263 10.93 -0.80 3.94
N ILE A 264 11.78 0.03 3.33
CA ILE A 264 13.05 0.45 3.91
C ILE A 264 12.76 1.42 5.06
N ALA A 265 13.09 1.03 6.29
CA ALA A 265 12.96 1.88 7.46
C ALA A 265 14.11 2.90 7.58
N ARG A 266 15.34 2.46 7.32
CA ARG A 266 16.54 3.27 7.30
C ARG A 266 17.62 2.63 6.46
N GLN A 267 18.53 3.43 5.95
CA GLN A 267 19.72 2.92 5.28
C GLN A 267 20.95 3.76 5.63
N TRP A 268 22.09 3.10 5.67
CA TRP A 268 23.41 3.71 5.78
C TRP A 268 24.20 3.36 4.54
N THR A 269 24.87 4.33 3.98
CA THR A 269 25.73 4.15 2.81
C THR A 269 27.08 4.81 3.10
N GLY A 270 28.15 4.25 2.58
CA GLY A 270 29.48 4.81 2.73
C GLY A 270 30.59 3.87 2.27
N THR A 271 31.80 4.39 2.28
CA THR A 271 33.01 3.60 2.11
C THR A 271 33.25 2.71 3.35
N ARG A 272 34.21 1.80 3.26
CA ARG A 272 34.64 0.96 4.38
C ARG A 272 34.92 1.79 5.63
N GLU A 273 35.77 2.80 5.50
CA GLU A 273 36.18 3.67 6.62
C GLU A 273 34.98 4.42 7.24
N GLN A 274 34.05 4.90 6.40
CA GLN A 274 32.85 5.58 6.86
C GLN A 274 31.89 4.63 7.60
N MET A 275 31.76 3.40 7.14
CA MET A 275 30.93 2.38 7.79
C MET A 275 31.53 1.96 9.14
N GLU A 276 32.86 1.82 9.23
CA GLU A 276 33.56 1.51 10.46
C GLU A 276 33.40 2.63 11.51
N LYS A 277 33.60 3.87 11.13
CA LYS A 277 33.39 5.05 12.02
C LYS A 277 31.97 5.15 12.54
N ARG A 278 31.00 4.73 11.72
CA ARG A 278 29.58 4.80 12.07
C ARG A 278 29.04 3.54 12.74
N LEU A 279 29.87 2.51 12.93
CA LEU A 279 29.44 1.24 13.51
C LEU A 279 28.74 1.39 14.88
N PRO A 280 29.25 2.21 15.83
CA PRO A 280 28.53 2.44 17.09
C PRO A 280 27.17 3.10 16.91
N GLU A 281 27.06 4.12 16.04
CA GLU A 281 25.78 4.77 15.71
C GLU A 281 24.79 3.79 15.07
N ILE A 282 25.28 2.97 14.14
CA ILE A 282 24.48 1.94 13.45
C ILE A 282 23.95 0.94 14.47
N THR A 283 24.83 0.40 15.32
CA THR A 283 24.45 -0.59 16.33
C THR A 283 23.43 -0.02 17.31
N GLN A 284 23.66 1.19 17.83
CA GLN A 284 22.71 1.86 18.72
C GLN A 284 21.33 2.04 18.07
N ALA A 285 21.30 2.43 16.81
CA ALA A 285 20.05 2.57 16.06
C ALA A 285 19.36 1.21 15.87
N LEU A 286 20.11 0.15 15.52
CA LEU A 286 19.57 -1.19 15.32
C LEU A 286 19.01 -1.81 16.61
N ILE A 287 19.55 -1.48 17.77
CA ILE A 287 19.01 -1.90 19.07
C ILE A 287 17.69 -1.16 19.39
N ALA A 288 17.59 0.12 19.02
CA ALA A 288 16.41 0.95 19.31
C ALA A 288 15.23 0.70 18.35
N PHE A 289 15.48 0.33 17.10
CA PHE A 289 14.45 0.19 16.08
C PHE A 289 13.37 -0.87 16.39
N PRO A 290 13.69 -2.08 16.88
CA PRO A 290 12.67 -3.08 17.17
C PRO A 290 11.62 -2.59 18.15
N GLU A 291 12.01 -1.86 19.19
CA GLU A 291 11.09 -1.30 20.18
C GLU A 291 10.13 -0.27 19.57
N ALA A 292 10.65 0.64 18.75
CA ALA A 292 9.84 1.61 18.03
C ALA A 292 8.90 0.93 17.02
N GLU A 293 9.35 -0.16 16.41
CA GLU A 293 8.54 -0.93 15.48
C GLU A 293 7.42 -1.72 16.17
N ALA A 294 7.65 -2.21 17.39
CA ALA A 294 6.62 -2.81 18.21
C ALA A 294 5.48 -1.81 18.52
N VAL A 295 5.83 -0.56 18.87
CA VAL A 295 4.83 0.51 19.09
C VAL A 295 4.09 0.81 17.80
N ARG A 296 4.79 0.96 16.68
CA ARG A 296 4.18 1.22 15.38
C ARG A 296 3.19 0.11 14.99
N SER A 297 3.59 -1.15 15.14
CA SER A 297 2.75 -2.31 14.81
C SER A 297 1.49 -2.37 15.64
N LYS A 298 1.56 -2.02 16.93
CA LYS A 298 0.37 -1.93 17.80
C LYS A 298 -0.58 -0.84 17.31
N LEU A 299 -0.08 0.35 17.03
CA LEU A 299 -0.90 1.47 16.54
C LEU A 299 -1.58 1.14 15.22
N VAL A 300 -0.87 0.48 14.29
CA VAL A 300 -1.45 0.04 13.00
C VAL A 300 -2.52 -1.03 13.22
N ALA A 301 -2.29 -1.97 14.14
CA ALA A 301 -3.28 -3.01 14.46
C ALA A 301 -4.55 -2.43 15.10
N GLU A 302 -4.41 -1.49 16.02
CA GLU A 302 -5.53 -0.78 16.65
C GLU A 302 -6.36 0.00 15.62
N GLU A 303 -5.69 0.69 14.70
CA GLU A 303 -6.35 1.39 13.61
C GLU A 303 -7.10 0.44 12.68
N ALA A 304 -6.47 -0.67 12.29
CA ALA A 304 -7.11 -1.68 11.46
C ALA A 304 -8.36 -2.27 12.14
N ALA A 305 -8.29 -2.51 13.46
CA ALA A 305 -9.43 -2.99 14.24
C ALA A 305 -10.57 -1.96 14.30
N MET A 306 -10.26 -0.69 14.51
CA MET A 306 -11.26 0.39 14.51
C MET A 306 -11.93 0.54 13.12
N ARG A 307 -11.15 0.51 12.04
CA ARG A 307 -11.68 0.58 10.66
C ARG A 307 -12.57 -0.62 10.36
N ALA A 308 -12.15 -1.82 10.76
CA ALA A 308 -12.96 -3.04 10.58
C ALA A 308 -14.30 -2.96 11.32
N LYS A 309 -14.30 -2.44 12.56
CA LYS A 309 -15.51 -2.23 13.35
C LYS A 309 -16.44 -1.21 12.70
N ALA A 310 -15.91 -0.06 12.29
CA ALA A 310 -16.68 0.98 11.60
C ALA A 310 -17.30 0.45 10.29
N GLN A 311 -16.56 -0.38 9.55
CA GLN A 311 -17.06 -1.01 8.34
C GLN A 311 -18.18 -2.00 8.61
N GLN A 312 -18.07 -2.81 9.67
CA GLN A 312 -19.13 -3.73 10.10
C GLN A 312 -20.40 -2.98 10.50
N GLU A 313 -20.27 -1.89 11.26
CA GLU A 313 -21.39 -1.03 11.65
C GLU A 313 -22.06 -0.38 10.43
N ALA A 314 -21.28 0.11 9.47
CA ALA A 314 -21.79 0.68 8.23
C ALA A 314 -22.50 -0.39 7.36
N ASP A 315 -21.98 -1.60 7.29
CA ASP A 315 -22.59 -2.71 6.56
C ASP A 315 -23.91 -3.15 7.22
N LEU A 316 -23.94 -3.20 8.55
CA LEU A 316 -25.17 -3.49 9.31
C LEU A 316 -26.24 -2.41 9.07
N ALA A 317 -25.85 -1.14 9.15
CA ALA A 317 -26.76 -0.03 8.87
C ALA A 317 -27.32 -0.08 7.44
N ARG A 318 -26.50 -0.42 6.45
CA ARG A 318 -26.94 -0.62 5.06
C ARG A 318 -27.94 -1.77 4.93
N ARG A 319 -27.72 -2.89 5.60
CA ARG A 319 -28.64 -4.04 5.61
C ARG A 319 -29.99 -3.67 6.23
N ILE A 320 -29.97 -2.96 7.37
CA ILE A 320 -31.19 -2.49 8.04
C ILE A 320 -31.97 -1.51 7.13
N ALA A 321 -31.27 -0.56 6.49
CA ALA A 321 -31.91 0.36 5.56
C ALA A 321 -32.53 -0.35 4.36
N ALA A 322 -31.82 -1.30 3.75
CA ALA A 322 -32.31 -2.10 2.63
C ALA A 322 -33.56 -2.91 3.03
N ALA A 323 -33.54 -3.60 4.18
CA ALA A 323 -34.69 -4.35 4.67
C ALA A 323 -35.91 -3.43 4.97
N ALA A 324 -35.68 -2.23 5.49
CA ALA A 324 -36.74 -1.25 5.72
C ALA A 324 -37.34 -0.74 4.40
N GLU A 325 -36.53 -0.58 3.37
CA GLU A 325 -36.99 -0.16 2.04
C GLU A 325 -37.79 -1.26 1.34
N GLU A 326 -37.32 -2.50 1.45
CA GLU A 326 -38.04 -3.68 0.96
C GLU A 326 -39.42 -3.84 1.62
N ALA A 327 -39.50 -3.73 2.96
CA ALA A 327 -40.76 -3.77 3.70
C ALA A 327 -41.68 -2.60 3.33
N ARG A 328 -41.14 -1.43 2.98
CA ARG A 328 -41.96 -0.30 2.46
C ARG A 328 -42.49 -0.59 1.05
N ALA A 329 -41.70 -1.23 0.19
CA ALA A 329 -42.09 -1.62 -1.14
C ALA A 329 -43.24 -2.65 -1.09
N GLU A 330 -43.10 -3.70 -0.27
CA GLU A 330 -44.14 -4.71 -0.05
C GLU A 330 -45.44 -4.11 0.44
N ARG A 331 -45.39 -3.18 1.41
CA ARG A 331 -46.59 -2.47 1.88
C ARG A 331 -47.26 -1.62 0.79
N ARG A 332 -46.50 -0.99 -0.11
CA ARG A 332 -47.04 -0.23 -1.24
C ARG A 332 -47.70 -1.17 -2.23
N GLU A 333 -47.11 -2.30 -2.53
CA GLU A 333 -47.64 -3.31 -3.43
C GLU A 333 -48.93 -3.95 -2.88
N ALA A 334 -48.92 -4.30 -1.59
CA ALA A 334 -50.12 -4.79 -0.90
C ALA A 334 -51.26 -3.76 -0.93
N ARG A 335 -51.00 -2.47 -0.74
CA ARG A 335 -52.02 -1.41 -0.87
C ARG A 335 -52.52 -1.29 -2.33
N ALA A 336 -51.58 -1.32 -3.30
CA ALA A 336 -51.92 -1.22 -4.70
C ALA A 336 -52.82 -2.39 -5.17
N SER A 337 -52.59 -3.60 -4.64
CA SER A 337 -53.42 -4.77 -4.95
C SER A 337 -54.83 -4.74 -4.32
N GLN A 338 -55.01 -4.00 -3.21
CA GLN A 338 -56.33 -3.83 -2.56
C GLN A 338 -57.19 -2.77 -3.25
N LEU A 339 -56.59 -1.78 -3.91
CA LEU A 339 -57.32 -0.70 -4.56
C LEU A 339 -58.30 -1.17 -5.64
N PRO A 340 -57.98 -2.08 -6.57
CA PRO A 340 -58.92 -2.58 -7.56
C PRO A 340 -60.10 -3.32 -6.93
N ARG A 341 -59.86 -4.06 -5.84
CA ARG A 341 -60.94 -4.74 -5.10
C ARG A 341 -61.92 -3.76 -4.45
N ALA A 342 -61.36 -2.72 -3.83
CA ALA A 342 -62.20 -1.69 -3.22
C ALA A 342 -63.02 -0.94 -4.28
N LEU A 343 -62.45 -0.64 -5.43
CA LEU A 343 -63.17 -0.02 -6.57
C LEU A 343 -64.29 -0.93 -7.11
N ALA A 344 -64.00 -2.22 -7.30
CA ALA A 344 -64.99 -3.19 -7.74
C ALA A 344 -66.20 -3.31 -6.77
N VAL A 345 -65.91 -3.31 -5.45
CA VAL A 345 -66.97 -3.28 -4.44
C VAL A 345 -67.76 -1.96 -4.51
N GLY A 346 -67.08 -0.82 -4.69
CA GLY A 346 -67.73 0.47 -4.86
C GLY A 346 -68.64 0.55 -6.08
N GLU A 347 -68.19 0.00 -7.22
CA GLU A 347 -68.96 -0.10 -8.44
C GLU A 347 -70.21 -1.01 -8.25
N ALA A 348 -70.02 -2.21 -7.65
CA ALA A 348 -71.10 -3.13 -7.34
C ALA A 348 -72.13 -2.50 -6.38
N LEU A 349 -71.70 -1.75 -5.37
CA LEU A 349 -72.64 -1.00 -4.52
C LEU A 349 -73.38 0.09 -5.25
N GLY A 350 -72.68 0.80 -6.14
CA GLY A 350 -73.31 1.79 -7.03
C GLY A 350 -74.37 1.20 -7.92
N ASP A 351 -74.09 0.02 -8.52
CA ASP A 351 -75.06 -0.70 -9.31
C ASP A 351 -76.25 -1.19 -8.49
N TYR A 352 -76.00 -1.71 -7.30
CA TYR A 352 -77.03 -2.12 -6.36
C TYR A 352 -77.99 -0.97 -6.01
N HIS A 353 -77.42 0.21 -5.68
CA HIS A 353 -78.22 1.43 -5.38
C HIS A 353 -79.02 1.88 -6.59
N ARG A 354 -78.46 1.78 -7.81
CA ARG A 354 -79.19 2.11 -9.07
C ARG A 354 -80.34 1.21 -9.29
N VAL A 355 -80.16 -0.12 -9.02
CA VAL A 355 -81.26 -1.12 -9.13
C VAL A 355 -82.35 -0.80 -8.08
N LEU A 356 -81.99 -0.49 -6.83
CA LEU A 356 -82.95 -0.11 -5.79
C LEU A 356 -83.76 1.12 -6.17
N ASP A 357 -83.06 2.18 -6.69
CA ASP A 357 -83.70 3.42 -7.13
C ASP A 357 -84.68 3.14 -8.30
N MET A 358 -84.29 2.30 -9.27
CA MET A 358 -85.10 1.85 -10.36
C MET A 358 -86.33 1.08 -9.85
N LEU A 359 -86.15 0.12 -8.91
CA LEU A 359 -87.27 -0.66 -8.32
C LEU A 359 -88.24 0.27 -7.57
N SER A 360 -87.73 1.26 -6.79
CA SER A 360 -88.60 2.24 -6.11
C SER A 360 -89.38 3.09 -7.05
N ARG A 361 -88.81 3.48 -8.19
CA ARG A 361 -89.61 4.16 -9.28
C ARG A 361 -90.60 3.30 -9.91
N LEU A 362 -90.28 2.01 -10.17
CA LEU A 362 -91.26 1.04 -10.73
C LEU A 362 -92.37 0.73 -9.75
N GLU A 363 -92.12 0.67 -8.43
CA GLU A 363 -93.18 0.54 -7.39
C GLU A 363 -94.17 1.67 -7.41
N VAL A 364 -93.69 2.92 -7.61
CA VAL A 364 -94.58 4.09 -7.74
C VAL A 364 -95.43 3.96 -9.00
N ILE A 365 -94.85 3.55 -10.12
CA ILE A 365 -95.61 3.35 -11.37
C ILE A 365 -96.59 2.18 -11.27
N ALA A 366 -96.19 1.10 -10.57
CA ALA A 366 -97.07 -0.06 -10.37
C ALA A 366 -98.25 0.27 -9.41
N GLY A 367 -98.02 1.15 -8.40
CA GLY A 367 -99.09 1.63 -7.54
C GLY A 367 -100.14 2.43 -8.28
N ASP A 368 -99.74 3.16 -9.32
CA ASP A 368 -100.69 3.86 -10.24
C ASP A 368 -101.42 2.92 -11.25
N ARG A 369 -100.93 1.68 -11.46
CA ARG A 369 -101.46 0.70 -12.35
C ARG A 369 -101.72 -0.63 -11.61
N SER A 370 -102.78 -0.66 -10.80
CA SER A 370 -103.11 -1.77 -9.92
C SER A 370 -103.53 -3.08 -10.64
N GLU A 371 -103.66 -3.07 -11.97
CA GLU A 371 -104.08 -4.25 -12.81
C GLU A 371 -102.87 -5.01 -13.45
N ASP A 372 -101.62 -4.55 -13.23
CA ASP A 372 -100.41 -5.14 -13.83
C ASP A 372 -99.73 -6.16 -12.88
N GLU A 373 -100.31 -7.31 -12.69
CA GLU A 373 -99.92 -8.40 -11.81
C GLU A 373 -98.48 -8.93 -12.17
N ALA A 374 -98.09 -8.87 -13.46
CA ALA A 374 -96.73 -9.25 -13.92
C ALA A 374 -95.70 -8.31 -13.47
N LEU A 375 -95.93 -7.01 -13.41
CA LEU A 375 -95.00 -5.99 -12.95
C LEU A 375 -94.74 -6.12 -11.44
N HIS A 376 -95.80 -6.33 -10.65
CA HIS A 376 -95.69 -6.55 -9.21
C HIS A 376 -94.92 -7.83 -8.89
N THR A 377 -95.12 -8.93 -9.62
CA THR A 377 -94.43 -10.18 -9.46
C THR A 377 -92.90 -10.02 -9.80
N TRP A 378 -92.57 -9.29 -10.85
CA TRP A 378 -91.20 -9.03 -11.25
C TRP A 378 -90.45 -8.16 -10.24
N ILE A 379 -91.07 -7.08 -9.74
CA ILE A 379 -90.48 -6.24 -8.70
C ILE A 379 -90.15 -7.06 -7.43
N ALA A 380 -91.07 -7.96 -7.02
CA ALA A 380 -90.87 -8.82 -5.87
C ALA A 380 -89.75 -9.86 -6.06
N LEU A 381 -89.49 -10.29 -7.29
CA LEU A 381 -88.42 -11.26 -7.59
C LEU A 381 -87.04 -10.62 -7.66
N VAL A 382 -86.92 -9.33 -8.03
CA VAL A 382 -85.69 -8.63 -8.19
C VAL A 382 -85.22 -7.95 -6.86
N ARG A 383 -86.13 -7.74 -5.93
CA ARG A 383 -85.86 -7.18 -4.59
C ARG A 383 -85.19 -8.22 -3.69
#